data_00fe3ecea1102f32dad0fafb6abc9186
#
_entry.id   00fe3ecea1102f32dad0fafb6abc9186
#
_cell.length_a   1.000
_cell.length_b   1.000
_cell.length_c   1.000
_cell.angle_alpha   90.00
_cell.angle_beta   90.00
_cell.angle_gamma   90.00
#
_symmetry.space_group_name_H-M   'P 1'
#
loop_
_entity.id
_entity.type
_entity.pdbx_description
1 polymer ?
#
loop_
_entity_poly.entity_id
_entity_poly.type
_entity_poly.pdbx_seq_one_letter_code
_entity_poly.pdbx_strand_id
1 'polypeptide(L)'
;GGFEVSELPFYSAAVGAGWLEMGGVKVIANIRGGGEYGPRWHQAALKEKRHKAYEDVEAVAQDLITRNITSPAKLAVIGGSNGGLMVGNMLCRPVASSVFGAAVCQVPLLDMKVYSKLLAGASWMAEYGNPDIPEEWGYLRRHSAYQMLRHDCLGLPEADKPLGAASVAAEPGNAEKWTCPKVLFTTSTRDDRVHPGHARKMVAALQSEAAPVGKAPLVYYWENTEGGHGGAADNKQRAYMWSLTYRFLMKVLRDGTS
;
A
#
# COMPACT_ATOMS: atom_id res chain seq x y z
N GLY A 1 -8.64 7.13 2.62
CA GLY A 1 -9.00 7.91 1.45
C GLY A 1 -9.43 7.05 0.27
N GLY A 2 -10.68 7.04 -0.04
CA GLY A 2 -11.29 6.38 -1.18
C GLY A 2 -12.74 6.05 -0.89
N PHE A 3 -13.54 5.96 -1.94
CA PHE A 3 -14.96 5.62 -1.86
C PHE A 3 -15.80 6.53 -0.94
N GLU A 4 -15.34 7.76 -0.71
CA GLU A 4 -15.98 8.72 0.22
C GLU A 4 -16.10 8.17 1.67
N VAL A 5 -15.31 7.16 2.04
CA VAL A 5 -15.30 6.60 3.39
C VAL A 5 -14.50 7.52 4.31
N SER A 6 -15.08 7.85 5.48
CA SER A 6 -14.41 8.65 6.51
C SER A 6 -13.71 7.74 7.51
N GLU A 7 -12.41 7.91 7.65
CA GLU A 7 -11.59 7.20 8.63
C GLU A 7 -11.51 8.04 9.92
N LEU A 8 -12.13 7.52 10.97
CA LEU A 8 -12.13 8.16 12.27
C LEU A 8 -11.16 7.48 13.23
N PRO A 9 -10.55 8.20 14.18
CA PRO A 9 -9.78 7.59 15.23
C PRO A 9 -10.63 6.54 15.98
N PHE A 10 -10.09 5.35 16.15
CA PHE A 10 -10.75 4.30 16.90
C PHE A 10 -9.76 3.55 17.78
N TYR A 11 -10.26 3.00 18.88
CA TYR A 11 -9.53 2.10 19.74
C TYR A 11 -10.05 0.68 19.57
N SER A 12 -9.16 -0.27 19.53
CA SER A 12 -9.48 -1.69 19.65
C SER A 12 -8.47 -2.37 20.57
N ALA A 13 -8.88 -3.44 21.24
CA ALA A 13 -7.99 -4.19 22.14
C ALA A 13 -6.73 -4.71 21.41
N ALA A 14 -6.87 -5.12 20.13
CA ALA A 14 -5.73 -5.55 19.34
C ALA A 14 -4.71 -4.43 19.09
N VAL A 15 -5.17 -3.22 18.80
CA VAL A 15 -4.31 -2.04 18.64
C VAL A 15 -3.72 -1.63 19.99
N GLY A 16 -4.54 -1.60 21.05
CA GLY A 16 -4.10 -1.24 22.41
C GLY A 16 -2.98 -2.15 22.88
N ALA A 17 -3.28 -3.42 23.08
CA ALA A 17 -2.33 -4.39 23.61
C ALA A 17 -1.18 -4.73 22.66
N GLY A 18 -1.47 -4.80 21.36
CA GLY A 18 -0.49 -5.23 20.36
C GLY A 18 0.47 -4.13 19.89
N TRP A 19 0.12 -2.86 20.09
CA TRP A 19 0.90 -1.74 19.54
C TRP A 19 1.10 -0.58 20.52
N LEU A 20 0.00 0.01 21.06
CA LEU A 20 0.11 1.22 21.89
C LEU A 20 0.81 0.94 23.22
N GLU A 21 0.45 -0.13 23.94
CA GLU A 21 1.07 -0.53 25.21
C GLU A 21 2.54 -0.93 25.03
N MET A 22 2.93 -1.30 23.81
CA MET A 22 4.32 -1.60 23.45
C MET A 22 5.14 -0.35 23.07
N GLY A 23 4.57 0.84 23.24
CA GLY A 23 5.19 2.13 22.95
C GLY A 23 5.03 2.61 21.51
N GLY A 24 4.16 1.97 20.73
CA GLY A 24 3.85 2.37 19.36
C GLY A 24 2.90 3.57 19.30
N VAL A 25 2.98 4.34 18.23
CA VAL A 25 2.04 5.42 17.88
C VAL A 25 1.24 5.00 16.65
N LYS A 26 -0.06 5.26 16.66
CA LYS A 26 -0.94 5.05 15.52
C LYS A 26 -1.37 6.39 14.93
N VAL A 27 -1.13 6.58 13.65
CA VAL A 27 -1.56 7.75 12.88
C VAL A 27 -2.65 7.33 11.90
N ILE A 28 -3.73 8.09 11.84
CA ILE A 28 -4.79 7.94 10.84
C ILE A 28 -4.68 9.12 9.88
N ALA A 29 -4.29 8.84 8.65
CA ALA A 29 -4.12 9.84 7.62
C ALA A 29 -5.44 10.06 6.85
N ASN A 30 -6.06 11.20 7.03
CA ASN A 30 -7.30 11.60 6.34
C ASN A 30 -6.98 12.13 4.95
N ILE A 31 -6.54 11.24 4.06
CA ILE A 31 -6.05 11.56 2.73
C ILE A 31 -7.20 11.83 1.74
N ARG A 32 -6.94 12.61 0.69
CA ARG A 32 -7.90 12.86 -0.39
C ARG A 32 -8.45 11.56 -0.98
N GLY A 33 -9.72 11.56 -1.37
CA GLY A 33 -10.47 10.37 -1.78
C GLY A 33 -11.41 9.83 -0.70
N GLY A 34 -11.16 10.15 0.59
CA GLY A 34 -12.08 9.88 1.69
C GLY A 34 -13.23 10.86 1.78
N GLY A 35 -14.13 10.64 2.75
CA GLY A 35 -15.30 11.47 3.01
C GLY A 35 -15.13 12.50 4.12
N GLU A 36 -13.95 12.55 4.76
CA GLU A 36 -13.71 13.30 6.01
C GLU A 36 -14.00 14.79 5.88
N TYR A 37 -13.80 15.37 4.69
CA TYR A 37 -14.04 16.78 4.41
C TYR A 37 -15.08 16.98 3.29
N GLY A 38 -15.99 16.00 3.13
CA GLY A 38 -17.11 16.03 2.22
C GLY A 38 -16.80 15.64 0.77
N PRO A 39 -17.80 15.75 -0.15
CA PRO A 39 -17.71 15.21 -1.51
C PRO A 39 -16.55 15.78 -2.34
N ARG A 40 -16.17 17.03 -2.13
CA ARG A 40 -15.03 17.64 -2.83
C ARG A 40 -13.70 17.00 -2.47
N TRP A 41 -13.56 16.53 -1.22
CA TRP A 41 -12.37 15.79 -0.77
C TRP A 41 -12.27 14.43 -1.47
N HIS A 42 -13.39 13.72 -1.59
CA HIS A 42 -13.48 12.48 -2.37
C HIS A 42 -13.14 12.71 -3.83
N GLN A 43 -13.81 13.66 -4.50
CA GLN A 43 -13.63 13.94 -5.92
C GLN A 43 -12.21 14.44 -6.28
N ALA A 44 -11.48 14.97 -5.30
CA ALA A 44 -10.11 15.43 -5.49
C ALA A 44 -9.11 14.31 -5.80
N ALA A 45 -9.49 13.04 -5.55
CA ALA A 45 -8.64 11.87 -5.81
C ALA A 45 -9.38 10.74 -6.54
N LEU A 46 -10.36 11.07 -7.39
CA LEU A 46 -10.99 10.11 -8.28
C LEU A 46 -10.15 9.87 -9.54
N LYS A 47 -10.21 8.67 -10.09
CA LYS A 47 -9.68 8.28 -11.40
C LYS A 47 -8.27 8.82 -11.66
N GLU A 48 -8.10 9.66 -12.67
CA GLU A 48 -6.83 10.26 -13.06
C GLU A 48 -6.15 11.09 -11.96
N LYS A 49 -6.93 11.52 -10.95
CA LYS A 49 -6.43 12.30 -9.81
C LYS A 49 -6.01 11.43 -8.63
N ARG A 50 -6.07 10.10 -8.74
CA ARG A 50 -5.77 9.16 -7.64
C ARG A 50 -4.39 9.35 -7.02
N HIS A 51 -3.41 9.79 -7.79
CA HIS A 51 -2.05 10.10 -7.30
C HIS A 51 -2.06 11.04 -6.10
N LYS A 52 -3.02 11.97 -6.01
CA LYS A 52 -3.12 12.93 -4.90
C LYS A 52 -3.35 12.26 -3.53
N ALA A 53 -4.06 11.13 -3.49
CA ALA A 53 -4.20 10.36 -2.26
C ALA A 53 -2.85 9.81 -1.78
N TYR A 54 -2.00 9.40 -2.69
CA TYR A 54 -0.68 8.85 -2.38
C TYR A 54 0.31 9.94 -1.98
N GLU A 55 0.27 11.10 -2.64
CA GLU A 55 1.03 12.29 -2.25
C GLU A 55 0.69 12.75 -0.82
N ASP A 56 -0.57 12.65 -0.43
CA ASP A 56 -0.99 12.98 0.93
C ASP A 56 -0.36 12.02 1.97
N VAL A 57 -0.25 10.72 1.66
CA VAL A 57 0.43 9.75 2.53
C VAL A 57 1.93 10.08 2.65
N GLU A 58 2.57 10.39 1.53
CA GLU A 58 3.97 10.80 1.51
C GLU A 58 4.20 12.09 2.33
N ALA A 59 3.31 13.07 2.19
CA ALA A 59 3.37 14.32 2.94
C ALA A 59 3.19 14.11 4.45
N VAL A 60 2.25 13.25 4.87
CA VAL A 60 2.06 12.89 6.28
C VAL A 60 3.31 12.20 6.83
N ALA A 61 3.89 11.25 6.09
CA ALA A 61 5.12 10.56 6.50
C ALA A 61 6.27 11.55 6.68
N GLN A 62 6.45 12.45 5.72
CA GLN A 62 7.49 13.47 5.76
C GLN A 62 7.29 14.48 6.90
N ASP A 63 6.05 14.88 7.19
CA ASP A 63 5.73 15.76 8.33
C ASP A 63 6.11 15.12 9.65
N LEU A 64 5.77 13.85 9.85
CA LEU A 64 6.12 13.10 11.06
C LEU A 64 7.64 13.00 11.27
N ILE A 65 8.40 12.82 10.19
CA ILE A 65 9.87 12.78 10.22
C ILE A 65 10.43 14.17 10.51
N THR A 66 9.96 15.19 9.80
CA THR A 66 10.42 16.59 9.98
C THR A 66 10.17 17.10 11.39
N ARG A 67 9.05 16.74 11.99
CA ARG A 67 8.71 17.07 13.38
C ARG A 67 9.42 16.20 14.42
N ASN A 68 10.33 15.32 14.01
CA ASN A 68 11.05 14.39 14.88
C ASN A 68 10.13 13.49 15.73
N ILE A 69 8.91 13.18 15.25
CA ILE A 69 8.01 12.22 15.90
C ILE A 69 8.50 10.80 15.66
N THR A 70 9.09 10.56 14.48
CA THR A 70 9.64 9.27 14.07
C THR A 70 10.83 9.46 13.12
N SER A 71 11.38 8.33 12.64
CA SER A 71 12.37 8.29 11.56
C SER A 71 11.96 7.26 10.51
N PRO A 72 12.52 7.29 9.29
CA PRO A 72 12.20 6.31 8.27
C PRO A 72 12.33 4.85 8.75
N ALA A 73 13.37 4.54 9.49
CA ALA A 73 13.59 3.19 10.02
C ALA A 73 12.53 2.74 11.04
N LYS A 74 11.79 3.68 11.63
CA LYS A 74 10.76 3.42 12.67
C LYS A 74 9.33 3.75 12.20
N LEU A 75 9.15 4.07 10.92
CA LEU A 75 7.85 4.38 10.34
C LEU A 75 7.36 3.22 9.50
N ALA A 76 6.10 2.83 9.68
CA ALA A 76 5.43 1.85 8.84
C ALA A 76 4.16 2.42 8.22
N VAL A 77 3.81 1.87 7.06
CA VAL A 77 2.52 2.09 6.42
C VAL A 77 1.70 0.79 6.43
N ILE A 78 0.42 0.91 6.80
CA ILE A 78 -0.51 -0.22 6.83
C ILE A 78 -1.82 0.14 6.13
N GLY A 79 -2.37 -0.77 5.35
CA GLY A 79 -3.66 -0.59 4.69
C GLY A 79 -4.22 -1.88 4.12
N GLY A 80 -5.55 -1.95 4.08
CA GLY A 80 -6.28 -3.11 3.55
C GLY A 80 -7.19 -2.72 2.39
N SER A 81 -7.44 -3.65 1.45
CA SER A 81 -8.31 -3.45 0.29
C SER A 81 -7.86 -2.26 -0.57
N ASN A 82 -8.65 -1.19 -0.66
CA ASN A 82 -8.22 0.09 -1.25
C ASN A 82 -6.98 0.67 -0.55
N GLY A 83 -6.88 0.52 0.79
CA GLY A 83 -5.66 0.85 1.53
C GLY A 83 -4.48 -0.06 1.17
N GLY A 84 -4.74 -1.30 0.76
CA GLY A 84 -3.73 -2.20 0.21
C GLY A 84 -3.20 -1.74 -1.15
N LEU A 85 -4.05 -1.17 -2.01
CA LEU A 85 -3.61 -0.49 -3.23
C LEU A 85 -2.69 0.70 -2.90
N MET A 86 -3.06 1.51 -1.91
CA MET A 86 -2.23 2.61 -1.41
C MET A 86 -0.87 2.09 -0.93
N VAL A 87 -0.84 1.06 -0.07
CA VAL A 87 0.42 0.47 0.41
C VAL A 87 1.26 -0.06 -0.76
N GLY A 88 0.64 -0.77 -1.71
CA GLY A 88 1.33 -1.24 -2.91
C GLY A 88 1.99 -0.12 -3.70
N ASN A 89 1.31 1.04 -3.82
CA ASN A 89 1.90 2.23 -4.43
C ASN A 89 3.07 2.77 -3.59
N MET A 90 2.98 2.77 -2.25
CA MET A 90 4.10 3.19 -1.38
C MET A 90 5.34 2.29 -1.56
N LEU A 91 5.16 1.01 -1.88
CA LEU A 91 6.30 0.12 -2.19
C LEU A 91 7.01 0.48 -3.49
N CYS A 92 6.30 1.06 -4.46
CA CYS A 92 6.80 1.30 -5.81
C CYS A 92 7.18 2.76 -6.08
N ARG A 93 6.67 3.71 -5.31
CA ARG A 93 6.96 5.14 -5.48
C ARG A 93 8.30 5.48 -4.81
N PRO A 94 9.25 6.14 -5.53
CA PRO A 94 10.62 6.35 -5.03
C PRO A 94 10.67 7.08 -3.68
N VAL A 95 9.90 8.16 -3.52
CA VAL A 95 9.85 8.93 -2.26
C VAL A 95 9.32 8.07 -1.12
N ALA A 96 8.19 7.40 -1.36
CA ALA A 96 7.54 6.59 -0.33
C ALA A 96 8.40 5.42 0.12
N SER A 97 9.08 4.74 -0.80
CA SER A 97 9.94 3.61 -0.49
C SER A 97 11.14 3.99 0.40
N SER A 98 11.56 5.24 0.38
CA SER A 98 12.66 5.74 1.21
C SER A 98 12.23 6.21 2.60
N VAL A 99 10.95 6.49 2.83
CA VAL A 99 10.45 7.02 4.12
C VAL A 99 9.81 5.95 5.01
N PHE A 100 9.53 4.76 4.50
CA PHE A 100 8.96 3.67 5.29
C PHE A 100 9.95 2.55 5.51
N GLY A 101 10.22 2.19 6.77
CA GLY A 101 11.03 1.03 7.14
C GLY A 101 10.27 -0.29 7.03
N ALA A 102 8.95 -0.25 7.12
CA ALA A 102 8.09 -1.42 6.99
C ALA A 102 6.75 -1.09 6.31
N ALA A 103 6.13 -2.11 5.70
CA ALA A 103 4.80 -2.01 5.12
C ALA A 103 3.96 -3.24 5.46
N VAL A 104 2.66 -3.05 5.68
CA VAL A 104 1.69 -4.15 5.85
C VAL A 104 0.58 -3.97 4.83
N CYS A 105 0.51 -4.88 3.88
CA CYS A 105 -0.37 -4.82 2.71
C CYS A 105 -1.43 -5.93 2.83
N GLN A 106 -2.66 -5.55 3.17
CA GLN A 106 -3.71 -6.50 3.54
C GLN A 106 -4.78 -6.59 2.45
N VAL A 107 -5.19 -7.80 2.07
CA VAL A 107 -6.22 -8.09 1.05
C VAL A 107 -6.19 -7.12 -0.13
N PRO A 108 -5.02 -6.91 -0.76
CA PRO A 108 -4.74 -5.73 -1.56
C PRO A 108 -5.21 -5.86 -3.01
N LEU A 109 -5.59 -4.73 -3.60
CA LEU A 109 -5.88 -4.55 -5.01
C LEU A 109 -4.62 -4.00 -5.73
N LEU A 110 -3.82 -4.84 -6.40
CA LEU A 110 -2.48 -4.46 -6.88
C LEU A 110 -2.29 -4.47 -8.39
N ASP A 111 -3.10 -5.25 -9.12
CA ASP A 111 -3.05 -5.35 -10.58
C ASP A 111 -4.30 -4.71 -11.18
N MET A 112 -4.18 -3.41 -11.51
CA MET A 112 -5.31 -2.64 -12.03
C MET A 112 -5.64 -2.97 -13.50
N LYS A 113 -4.79 -3.73 -14.21
CA LYS A 113 -5.10 -4.15 -15.58
C LYS A 113 -6.23 -5.17 -15.65
N VAL A 114 -6.36 -5.99 -14.63
CA VAL A 114 -7.33 -7.09 -14.61
C VAL A 114 -8.39 -6.96 -13.50
N TYR A 115 -8.29 -5.94 -12.65
CA TYR A 115 -9.13 -5.82 -11.46
C TYR A 115 -10.63 -5.86 -11.77
N SER A 116 -11.06 -5.18 -12.84
CA SER A 116 -12.48 -5.09 -13.25
C SER A 116 -13.07 -6.42 -13.72
N LYS A 117 -12.22 -7.42 -14.00
CA LYS A 117 -12.60 -8.76 -14.43
C LYS A 117 -12.59 -9.80 -13.31
N LEU A 118 -12.22 -9.38 -12.11
CA LEU A 118 -12.04 -10.27 -10.95
C LEU A 118 -13.03 -9.91 -9.84
N LEU A 119 -13.87 -10.86 -9.45
CA LEU A 119 -14.83 -10.76 -8.34
C LEU A 119 -15.65 -9.45 -8.38
N ALA A 120 -15.61 -8.64 -7.31
CA ALA A 120 -16.37 -7.39 -7.24
C ALA A 120 -15.76 -6.21 -8.02
N GLY A 121 -14.62 -6.40 -8.69
CA GLY A 121 -13.82 -5.34 -9.30
C GLY A 121 -14.57 -4.43 -10.27
N ALA A 122 -15.50 -4.97 -11.07
CA ALA A 122 -16.29 -4.17 -12.00
C ALA A 122 -17.07 -3.04 -11.32
N SER A 123 -17.51 -3.25 -10.07
CA SER A 123 -18.26 -2.25 -9.30
C SER A 123 -17.43 -1.02 -8.88
N TRP A 124 -16.11 -1.07 -9.02
CA TRP A 124 -15.19 0.00 -8.59
C TRP A 124 -14.71 0.89 -9.74
N MET A 125 -15.22 0.69 -10.95
CA MET A 125 -14.79 1.50 -12.11
C MET A 125 -15.17 2.98 -12.00
N ALA A 126 -16.19 3.33 -11.22
CA ALA A 126 -16.52 4.73 -10.92
C ALA A 126 -15.42 5.42 -10.11
N GLU A 127 -14.75 4.67 -9.23
CA GLU A 127 -13.66 5.17 -8.37
C GLU A 127 -12.32 5.21 -9.11
N TYR A 128 -12.00 4.13 -9.85
CA TYR A 128 -10.66 3.95 -10.41
C TYR A 128 -10.58 4.20 -11.93
N GLY A 129 -11.63 3.87 -12.68
CA GLY A 129 -11.64 3.87 -14.13
C GLY A 129 -11.67 2.47 -14.76
N ASN A 130 -11.90 2.38 -16.05
CA ASN A 130 -11.99 1.13 -16.80
C ASN A 130 -10.66 0.83 -17.53
N PRO A 131 -9.94 -0.27 -17.19
CA PRO A 131 -8.66 -0.62 -17.81
C PRO A 131 -8.78 -1.08 -19.28
N ASP A 132 -10.00 -1.32 -19.77
CA ASP A 132 -10.23 -1.67 -21.17
C ASP A 132 -10.41 -0.43 -22.08
N ILE A 133 -10.52 0.77 -21.48
CA ILE A 133 -10.53 2.05 -22.19
C ILE A 133 -9.09 2.57 -22.24
N PRO A 134 -8.46 2.76 -23.42
CA PRO A 134 -7.05 3.14 -23.53
C PRO A 134 -6.68 4.41 -22.75
N GLU A 135 -7.53 5.43 -22.82
CA GLU A 135 -7.34 6.70 -22.11
C GLU A 135 -7.36 6.51 -20.60
N GLU A 136 -8.27 5.67 -20.08
CA GLU A 136 -8.36 5.37 -18.66
C GLU A 136 -7.24 4.44 -18.21
N TRP A 137 -6.82 3.49 -19.03
CA TRP A 137 -5.63 2.70 -18.77
C TRP A 137 -4.36 3.56 -18.69
N GLY A 138 -4.27 4.62 -19.49
CA GLY A 138 -3.17 5.57 -19.48
C GLY A 138 -2.85 6.13 -18.10
N TYR A 139 -3.85 6.47 -17.29
CA TYR A 139 -3.63 6.90 -15.90
C TYR A 139 -3.66 5.74 -14.90
N LEU A 140 -4.49 4.70 -15.09
CA LEU A 140 -4.60 3.56 -14.19
C LEU A 140 -3.26 2.83 -14.02
N ARG A 141 -2.51 2.60 -15.10
CA ARG A 141 -1.22 1.90 -15.05
C ARG A 141 -0.20 2.57 -14.13
N ARG A 142 -0.32 3.90 -13.95
CA ARG A 142 0.55 4.71 -13.08
C ARG A 142 0.21 4.58 -11.60
N HIS A 143 -0.89 3.92 -11.28
CA HIS A 143 -1.38 3.64 -9.93
C HIS A 143 -1.54 2.15 -9.68
N SER A 144 -1.12 1.32 -10.61
CA SER A 144 -1.16 -0.13 -10.53
C SER A 144 0.18 -0.66 -10.03
N ALA A 145 0.26 -0.95 -8.74
CA ALA A 145 1.52 -1.33 -8.09
C ALA A 145 2.23 -2.50 -8.80
N TYR A 146 1.48 -3.48 -9.28
CA TYR A 146 2.06 -4.62 -10.01
C TYR A 146 2.71 -4.20 -11.33
N GLN A 147 2.08 -3.31 -12.11
CA GLN A 147 2.67 -2.78 -13.33
C GLN A 147 3.83 -1.83 -13.01
N MET A 148 3.70 -0.98 -12.01
CA MET A 148 4.78 -0.08 -11.57
C MET A 148 6.02 -0.86 -11.17
N LEU A 149 5.88 -1.95 -10.39
CA LEU A 149 7.00 -2.80 -10.01
C LEU A 149 7.72 -3.36 -11.23
N ARG A 150 7.00 -3.79 -12.25
CA ARG A 150 7.58 -4.38 -13.46
C ARG A 150 8.15 -3.35 -14.43
N HIS A 151 7.61 -2.13 -14.44
CA HIS A 151 7.98 -1.10 -15.38
C HIS A 151 9.01 -0.11 -14.82
N ASP A 152 8.80 0.42 -13.61
CA ASP A 152 9.64 1.49 -13.06
C ASP A 152 10.87 0.96 -12.31
N CYS A 153 10.71 -0.17 -11.65
CA CYS A 153 11.84 -0.82 -10.99
C CYS A 153 12.78 -1.54 -11.96
N LEU A 154 12.39 -1.74 -13.22
CA LEU A 154 13.16 -2.42 -14.26
C LEU A 154 13.76 -1.46 -15.31
N GLY A 155 13.77 -0.16 -15.06
CA GLY A 155 14.48 0.81 -15.92
C GLY A 155 13.75 1.22 -17.19
N LEU A 156 12.42 1.33 -17.17
CA LEU A 156 11.63 1.74 -18.33
C LEU A 156 11.51 3.27 -18.52
N PRO A 157 11.07 3.72 -19.73
CA PRO A 157 11.09 5.13 -20.13
C PRO A 157 10.28 6.06 -19.24
N GLU A 158 10.68 7.33 -19.12
CA GLU A 158 10.09 8.42 -18.36
C GLU A 158 8.55 8.56 -18.56
N ALA A 159 8.07 8.32 -19.79
CA ALA A 159 6.63 8.39 -20.11
C ALA A 159 5.76 7.42 -19.32
N ASP A 160 6.36 6.38 -18.74
CA ASP A 160 5.67 5.32 -18.01
C ASP A 160 5.82 5.44 -16.48
N LYS A 161 6.54 6.46 -15.99
CA LYS A 161 6.72 6.71 -14.56
C LYS A 161 5.43 7.11 -13.86
N PRO A 162 5.29 6.85 -12.55
CA PRO A 162 4.11 7.24 -11.77
C PRO A 162 3.88 8.75 -11.81
N LEU A 163 2.62 9.16 -11.88
CA LEU A 163 2.25 10.57 -11.65
C LEU A 163 2.62 10.94 -10.21
N GLY A 164 3.28 12.08 -10.03
CA GLY A 164 3.74 12.55 -8.71
C GLY A 164 5.23 12.29 -8.42
N ALA A 165 5.85 11.32 -9.05
CA ALA A 165 7.30 11.11 -8.93
C ALA A 165 8.13 12.28 -9.53
N ALA A 166 7.55 13.05 -10.44
CA ALA A 166 8.20 14.20 -11.09
C ALA A 166 8.23 15.49 -10.23
N SER A 167 7.43 15.56 -9.15
CA SER A 167 7.37 16.77 -8.32
C SER A 167 8.43 16.82 -7.21
N VAL A 168 9.10 15.70 -6.96
CA VAL A 168 10.28 15.68 -6.10
C VAL A 168 11.48 15.53 -7.01
N ALA A 169 12.10 16.65 -7.36
CA ALA A 169 13.36 16.69 -8.09
C ALA A 169 14.36 15.80 -7.34
N ALA A 170 14.48 14.56 -7.80
CA ALA A 170 15.62 13.74 -7.44
C ALA A 170 16.85 14.50 -7.97
N GLU A 171 17.70 14.97 -7.08
CA GLU A 171 19.02 15.46 -7.44
C GLU A 171 19.67 14.49 -8.44
N PRO A 172 20.29 14.98 -9.53
CA PRO A 172 21.00 14.12 -10.46
C PRO A 172 22.05 13.31 -9.68
N GLY A 173 21.86 12.01 -9.55
CA GLY A 173 22.74 11.10 -8.79
C GLY A 173 22.05 10.23 -7.74
N ASN A 174 20.80 10.53 -7.34
CA ASN A 174 20.06 9.72 -6.35
C ASN A 174 19.03 8.75 -6.94
N ALA A 175 18.93 8.65 -8.24
CA ALA A 175 18.08 7.67 -8.94
C ALA A 175 18.56 6.21 -8.74
N GLU A 176 19.61 5.99 -7.95
CA GLU A 176 20.37 4.74 -8.03
C GLU A 176 19.89 3.60 -7.15
N LYS A 177 18.95 3.76 -6.24
CA LYS A 177 18.50 2.58 -5.46
C LYS A 177 17.06 2.73 -4.98
N TRP A 178 16.13 2.22 -5.80
CA TRP A 178 14.85 1.80 -5.24
C TRP A 178 15.09 0.80 -4.09
N THR A 179 14.60 1.11 -2.92
CA THR A 179 14.67 0.24 -1.75
C THR A 179 13.25 -0.11 -1.33
N CYS A 180 12.83 -1.34 -1.59
CA CYS A 180 11.53 -1.78 -1.10
C CYS A 180 11.57 -1.88 0.43
N PRO A 181 10.64 -1.26 1.16
CA PRO A 181 10.46 -1.51 2.58
C PRO A 181 10.28 -3.00 2.85
N LYS A 182 10.68 -3.46 4.03
CA LYS A 182 10.31 -4.82 4.48
C LYS A 182 8.79 -4.92 4.52
N VAL A 183 8.21 -5.93 3.88
CA VAL A 183 6.76 -5.97 3.70
C VAL A 183 6.14 -7.30 4.12
N LEU A 184 5.00 -7.20 4.82
CA LEU A 184 4.11 -8.30 5.10
C LEU A 184 2.85 -8.16 4.24
N PHE A 185 2.63 -9.13 3.35
CA PHE A 185 1.35 -9.28 2.67
C PHE A 185 0.46 -10.26 3.42
N THR A 186 -0.80 -9.87 3.62
CA THR A 186 -1.83 -10.77 4.14
C THR A 186 -3.02 -10.80 3.19
N THR A 187 -3.55 -12.00 2.92
CA THR A 187 -4.75 -12.16 2.09
C THR A 187 -5.55 -13.38 2.53
N SER A 188 -6.65 -13.66 1.85
CA SER A 188 -7.49 -14.81 2.13
C SER A 188 -7.87 -15.53 0.84
N THR A 189 -7.80 -16.86 0.86
CA THR A 189 -8.20 -17.72 -0.27
C THR A 189 -9.68 -17.54 -0.64
N ARG A 190 -10.52 -17.29 0.37
CA ARG A 190 -11.98 -17.14 0.21
C ARG A 190 -12.42 -15.67 0.17
N ASP A 191 -11.50 -14.77 -0.17
CA ASP A 191 -11.86 -13.37 -0.40
C ASP A 191 -12.82 -13.29 -1.59
N ASP A 192 -14.03 -12.82 -1.34
CA ASP A 192 -15.13 -12.70 -2.31
C ASP A 192 -15.22 -11.32 -2.97
N ARG A 193 -14.36 -10.39 -2.57
CA ARG A 193 -14.30 -9.01 -3.08
C ARG A 193 -13.05 -8.75 -3.90
N VAL A 194 -11.88 -8.98 -3.31
CA VAL A 194 -10.57 -8.78 -3.94
C VAL A 194 -9.88 -10.12 -4.14
N HIS A 195 -9.70 -10.52 -5.38
CA HIS A 195 -9.11 -11.82 -5.69
C HIS A 195 -7.69 -11.95 -5.11
N PRO A 196 -7.36 -13.03 -4.36
CA PRO A 196 -6.05 -13.21 -3.73
C PRO A 196 -4.88 -13.27 -4.72
N GLY A 197 -5.16 -13.48 -5.98
CA GLY A 197 -4.21 -13.40 -7.09
C GLY A 197 -3.46 -12.07 -7.17
N HIS A 198 -4.05 -10.96 -6.71
CA HIS A 198 -3.36 -9.68 -6.63
C HIS A 198 -2.14 -9.74 -5.71
N ALA A 199 -2.32 -10.27 -4.49
CA ALA A 199 -1.23 -10.43 -3.52
C ALA A 199 -0.22 -11.47 -4.01
N ARG A 200 -0.67 -12.63 -4.46
CA ARG A 200 0.18 -13.73 -4.94
C ARG A 200 1.10 -13.29 -6.07
N LYS A 201 0.56 -12.57 -7.08
CA LYS A 201 1.34 -12.04 -8.22
C LYS A 201 2.39 -11.03 -7.78
N MET A 202 2.01 -10.10 -6.89
CA MET A 202 2.93 -9.07 -6.40
C MET A 202 4.07 -9.67 -5.58
N VAL A 203 3.77 -10.61 -4.69
CA VAL A 203 4.77 -11.33 -3.88
C VAL A 203 5.73 -12.09 -4.78
N ALA A 204 5.22 -12.85 -5.74
CA ALA A 204 6.06 -13.58 -6.70
C ALA A 204 6.98 -12.64 -7.49
N ALA A 205 6.47 -11.47 -7.91
CA ALA A 205 7.27 -10.49 -8.62
C ALA A 205 8.37 -9.86 -7.75
N LEU A 206 8.06 -9.57 -6.48
CA LEU A 206 9.04 -9.02 -5.53
C LEU A 206 10.12 -10.04 -5.13
N GLN A 207 9.80 -11.33 -5.09
CA GLN A 207 10.71 -12.40 -4.71
C GLN A 207 11.50 -12.96 -5.90
N SER A 208 11.11 -12.63 -7.13
CA SER A 208 11.81 -13.13 -8.33
C SER A 208 13.20 -12.50 -8.47
N GLU A 209 14.11 -13.20 -9.16
CA GLU A 209 15.45 -12.70 -9.49
C GLU A 209 15.43 -11.42 -10.36
N ALA A 210 14.28 -11.13 -10.97
CA ALA A 210 14.03 -9.89 -11.70
C ALA A 210 13.69 -8.71 -10.77
N ALA A 211 13.70 -8.88 -9.46
CA ALA A 211 13.64 -7.75 -8.53
C ALA A 211 14.85 -6.84 -8.78
N PRO A 212 14.62 -5.54 -9.08
CA PRO A 212 15.68 -4.71 -9.62
C PRO A 212 16.83 -4.53 -8.64
N VAL A 213 18.00 -4.72 -9.18
CA VAL A 213 19.31 -4.26 -8.71
C VAL A 213 19.58 -4.47 -7.21
N GLY A 214 20.22 -5.57 -6.87
CA GLY A 214 20.97 -5.74 -5.64
C GLY A 214 20.42 -6.82 -4.73
N LYS A 215 19.62 -6.52 -3.75
CA LYS A 215 19.13 -7.46 -2.77
C LYS A 215 17.61 -7.57 -2.87
N ALA A 216 17.10 -8.80 -3.08
CA ALA A 216 15.66 -9.03 -3.03
C ALA A 216 15.06 -8.46 -1.72
N PRO A 217 13.94 -7.73 -1.79
CA PRO A 217 13.32 -7.18 -0.59
C PRO A 217 12.88 -8.30 0.36
N LEU A 218 12.88 -8.02 1.65
CA LEU A 218 12.36 -8.96 2.64
C LEU A 218 10.84 -8.95 2.59
N VAL A 219 10.27 -9.96 1.92
CA VAL A 219 8.83 -10.11 1.70
C VAL A 219 8.31 -11.30 2.49
N TYR A 220 7.37 -11.03 3.39
CA TYR A 220 6.59 -12.06 4.08
C TYR A 220 5.21 -12.15 3.45
N TYR A 221 4.70 -13.36 3.38
CA TYR A 221 3.37 -13.63 2.85
C TYR A 221 2.61 -14.57 3.78
N TRP A 222 1.37 -14.21 4.10
CA TRP A 222 0.45 -15.07 4.83
C TRP A 222 -0.92 -15.05 4.18
N GLU A 223 -1.48 -16.23 3.95
CA GLU A 223 -2.81 -16.40 3.36
C GLU A 223 -3.68 -17.24 4.29
N ASN A 224 -4.83 -16.69 4.69
CA ASN A 224 -5.85 -17.43 5.42
C ASN A 224 -6.69 -18.24 4.43
N THR A 225 -6.83 -19.53 4.68
CA THR A 225 -7.59 -20.45 3.81
C THR A 225 -9.09 -20.47 4.10
N GLU A 226 -9.54 -19.88 5.22
CA GLU A 226 -10.92 -19.96 5.70
C GLU A 226 -11.64 -18.61 5.72
N GLY A 227 -10.92 -17.52 5.90
CA GLY A 227 -11.48 -16.17 6.01
C GLY A 227 -11.89 -15.58 4.66
N GLY A 228 -12.87 -14.66 4.68
CA GLY A 228 -13.27 -13.84 3.53
C GLY A 228 -12.45 -12.55 3.43
N HIS A 229 -13.05 -11.48 2.85
CA HIS A 229 -12.37 -10.17 2.64
C HIS A 229 -11.88 -9.53 3.94
N GLY A 230 -12.47 -9.80 5.08
CA GLY A 230 -11.95 -9.36 6.38
C GLY A 230 -10.66 -10.04 6.83
N GLY A 231 -10.13 -10.99 6.07
CA GLY A 231 -8.90 -11.73 6.35
C GLY A 231 -9.05 -12.82 7.43
N ALA A 232 -10.17 -12.85 8.17
CA ALA A 232 -10.40 -13.77 9.27
C ALA A 232 -11.86 -14.25 9.29
N ALA A 233 -12.06 -15.56 9.55
CA ALA A 233 -13.39 -16.14 9.66
C ALA A 233 -14.01 -15.96 11.05
N ASP A 234 -13.17 -15.89 12.08
CA ASP A 234 -13.58 -15.72 13.48
C ASP A 234 -12.63 -14.82 14.28
N ASN A 235 -12.95 -14.60 15.55
CA ASN A 235 -12.15 -13.75 16.44
C ASN A 235 -10.77 -14.33 16.74
N LYS A 236 -10.59 -15.66 16.77
CA LYS A 236 -9.31 -16.29 17.01
C LYS A 236 -8.37 -16.08 15.82
N GLN A 237 -8.88 -16.26 14.63
CA GLN A 237 -8.12 -15.97 13.39
C GLN A 237 -7.80 -14.47 13.28
N ARG A 238 -8.73 -13.60 13.66
CA ARG A 238 -8.50 -12.14 13.69
C ARG A 238 -7.40 -11.78 14.68
N ALA A 239 -7.42 -12.34 15.88
CA ALA A 239 -6.37 -12.13 16.88
C ALA A 239 -5.01 -12.63 16.38
N TYR A 240 -4.97 -13.80 15.73
CA TYR A 240 -3.75 -14.34 15.13
C TYR A 240 -3.20 -13.41 14.03
N MET A 241 -4.05 -12.95 13.12
CA MET A 241 -3.66 -12.04 12.03
C MET A 241 -3.06 -10.74 12.57
N TRP A 242 -3.69 -10.14 13.58
CA TRP A 242 -3.17 -8.93 14.22
C TRP A 242 -1.89 -9.19 15.01
N SER A 243 -1.78 -10.34 15.69
CA SER A 243 -0.55 -10.74 16.37
C SER A 243 0.61 -10.89 15.37
N LEU A 244 0.37 -11.52 14.22
CA LEU A 244 1.36 -11.63 13.15
C LEU A 244 1.79 -10.25 12.64
N THR A 245 0.82 -9.37 12.40
CA THR A 245 1.06 -7.99 11.95
C THR A 245 1.94 -7.22 12.94
N TYR A 246 1.57 -7.20 14.22
CA TYR A 246 2.33 -6.44 15.21
C TYR A 246 3.68 -7.06 15.53
N ARG A 247 3.80 -8.38 15.55
CA ARG A 247 5.11 -9.04 15.69
C ARG A 247 6.04 -8.69 14.53
N PHE A 248 5.53 -8.68 13.30
CA PHE A 248 6.32 -8.24 12.15
C PHE A 248 6.78 -6.79 12.32
N LEU A 249 5.87 -5.86 12.64
CA LEU A 249 6.21 -4.45 12.85
C LEU A 249 7.23 -4.26 13.98
N MET A 250 7.04 -4.91 15.13
CA MET A 250 7.99 -4.84 16.24
C MET A 250 9.38 -5.36 15.86
N LYS A 251 9.42 -6.51 15.19
CA LYS A 251 10.68 -7.09 14.73
C LYS A 251 11.45 -6.17 13.80
N VAL A 252 10.74 -5.53 12.86
CA VAL A 252 11.37 -4.67 11.85
C VAL A 252 11.73 -3.30 12.41
N LEU A 253 10.79 -2.65 13.12
CA LEU A 253 10.94 -1.23 13.48
C LEU A 253 11.66 -1.02 14.82
N ARG A 254 11.52 -1.94 15.76
CA ARG A 254 12.16 -1.84 17.08
C ARG A 254 13.49 -2.58 17.14
N ASP A 255 13.48 -3.85 16.73
CA ASP A 255 14.63 -4.74 16.93
C ASP A 255 15.65 -4.61 15.79
N GLY A 256 15.33 -3.91 14.71
CA GLY A 256 16.26 -3.58 13.62
C GLY A 256 16.80 -4.80 12.88
N THR A 257 16.07 -5.91 12.86
CA THR A 257 16.56 -7.14 12.24
C THR A 257 16.70 -6.99 10.73
N SER A 258 17.94 -7.10 10.30
CA SER A 258 18.36 -7.29 8.89
C SER A 258 17.88 -8.63 8.35
#